data_7ec528ff3d0d282ef722d748f924ff5f
#
_entry.id   7ec528ff3d0d282ef722d748f924ff5f
#
_cell.length_a   1.000
_cell.length_b   1.000
_cell.length_c   1.000
_cell.angle_alpha   90.00
_cell.angle_beta   90.00
_cell.angle_gamma   90.00
#
_symmetry.space_group_name_H-M   'P 1'
#
loop_
_entity.id
_entity.type
_entity.pdbx_description
1 polymer ?
#
loop_
_entity_poly.entity_id
_entity_poly.type
_entity_poly.pdbx_seq_one_letter_code
_entity_poly.pdbx_strand_id
1 'polypeptide(L)'
;MAFCSEKIKPKMIKIAVVGDVHDQWEEEDGIALKSLGVDLVLFVGDFGNESVDVVRRVASLDIPKAVIMGNHDAWYSATEWGRKKCPYDRTKEDWVQEQLDLLGDVHVGYSKLDFPTLNLTVVGGRPFSWGGPDMKFADICKQRYGIGTVEESADLIHASVKGAMYETIIFLGHNGPSGLGDRPEDPCGKDWHPIGGDFGDPDFAEAISLAMTENKVIPLVTFGHMHHTLRHTKQIIRKRVFRSPEGIIYLNAATVPRVVENVRGKLRNFSLLQMEGGVVVKVASVWVGDDFNIASEEVLYQQPDKVVQPV
;
A
#
# COMPACT_ATOMS: atom_id res chain seq x y z
N MET A 1 48.21 -11.64 13.08
CA MET A 1 46.89 -11.65 13.72
C MET A 1 45.86 -11.26 12.68
N ALA A 2 45.10 -12.24 12.20
CA ALA A 2 44.03 -11.99 11.25
C ALA A 2 42.78 -11.52 12.02
N PHE A 3 42.40 -10.27 11.81
CA PHE A 3 41.11 -9.78 12.30
C PHE A 3 40.00 -10.49 11.50
N CYS A 4 39.37 -11.46 12.16
CA CYS A 4 38.12 -12.04 11.68
C CYS A 4 37.06 -10.94 11.85
N SER A 5 36.71 -10.19 10.78
CA SER A 5 35.56 -9.30 10.84
C SER A 5 34.32 -10.18 10.91
N GLU A 6 33.72 -10.30 12.07
CA GLU A 6 32.34 -10.82 12.17
C GLU A 6 31.49 -10.00 11.23
N LYS A 7 31.01 -10.64 10.16
CA LYS A 7 29.98 -10.03 9.28
C LYS A 7 28.73 -9.84 10.14
N ILE A 8 28.49 -8.60 10.56
CA ILE A 8 27.24 -8.22 11.21
C ILE A 8 26.11 -8.67 10.26
N LYS A 9 25.29 -9.62 10.70
CA LYS A 9 24.11 -10.01 9.92
C LYS A 9 23.23 -8.80 9.74
N PRO A 10 22.77 -8.50 8.50
CA PRO A 10 21.86 -7.39 8.28
C PRO A 10 20.61 -7.57 9.15
N LYS A 11 20.16 -6.48 9.76
CA LYS A 11 18.98 -6.50 10.61
C LYS A 11 17.76 -6.89 9.78
N MET A 12 16.99 -7.88 10.25
CA MET A 12 15.70 -8.22 9.69
C MET A 12 14.71 -7.08 10.00
N ILE A 13 14.07 -6.54 8.97
CA ILE A 13 13.01 -5.55 9.09
C ILE A 13 11.67 -6.25 8.85
N LYS A 14 10.72 -6.06 9.76
CA LYS A 14 9.37 -6.58 9.64
C LYS A 14 8.39 -5.45 9.31
N ILE A 15 7.72 -5.54 8.16
CA ILE A 15 6.76 -4.54 7.68
C ILE A 15 5.37 -5.17 7.64
N ALA A 16 4.38 -4.46 8.15
CA ALA A 16 2.99 -4.81 7.94
C ALA A 16 2.39 -3.89 6.87
N VAL A 17 1.64 -4.46 5.92
CA VAL A 17 0.78 -3.71 5.01
C VAL A 17 -0.66 -3.95 5.39
N VAL A 18 -1.36 -2.86 5.66
CA VAL A 18 -2.81 -2.85 5.92
C VAL A 18 -3.50 -2.54 4.60
N GLY A 19 -4.28 -3.51 4.12
CA GLY A 19 -5.11 -3.38 2.93
C GLY A 19 -6.27 -2.41 3.15
N ASP A 20 -7.13 -2.29 2.14
CA ASP A 20 -8.29 -1.41 2.15
C ASP A 20 -9.11 -1.57 3.45
N VAL A 21 -9.24 -0.48 4.19
CA VAL A 21 -9.74 -0.53 5.58
C VAL A 21 -11.27 -0.60 5.63
N HIS A 22 -11.96 0.18 4.81
CA HIS A 22 -13.43 0.21 4.69
C HIS A 22 -14.13 0.21 6.07
N ASP A 23 -13.82 1.20 6.89
CA ASP A 23 -14.32 1.39 8.26
C ASP A 23 -13.95 0.28 9.27
N GLN A 24 -13.13 -0.70 8.86
CA GLN A 24 -12.71 -1.83 9.69
C GLN A 24 -11.35 -1.58 10.35
N TRP A 25 -11.23 -0.55 11.19
CA TRP A 25 -10.05 -0.27 12.00
C TRP A 25 -10.44 0.01 13.45
N GLU A 26 -9.93 -0.81 14.36
CA GLU A 26 -10.18 -0.76 15.80
C GLU A 26 -8.86 -0.57 16.57
N GLU A 27 -8.93 -0.29 17.89
CA GLU A 27 -7.73 -0.17 18.73
C GLU A 27 -6.95 -1.49 18.80
N GLU A 28 -7.65 -2.61 18.75
CA GLU A 28 -7.09 -3.97 18.74
C GLU A 28 -6.18 -4.23 17.53
N ASP A 29 -6.40 -3.56 16.41
CA ASP A 29 -5.49 -3.63 15.26
C ASP A 29 -4.09 -3.11 15.62
N GLY A 30 -4.03 -2.00 16.36
CA GLY A 30 -2.78 -1.43 16.84
C GLY A 30 -2.07 -2.36 17.85
N ILE A 31 -2.83 -3.00 18.75
CA ILE A 31 -2.30 -3.97 19.71
C ILE A 31 -1.75 -5.20 18.97
N ALA A 32 -2.50 -5.72 17.99
CA ALA A 32 -2.08 -6.85 17.16
C ALA A 32 -0.75 -6.54 16.43
N LEU A 33 -0.62 -5.36 15.81
CA LEU A 33 0.61 -4.95 15.12
C LEU A 33 1.80 -4.83 16.08
N LYS A 34 1.59 -4.30 17.30
CA LYS A 34 2.63 -4.26 18.35
C LYS A 34 3.02 -5.67 18.78
N SER A 35 2.06 -6.58 18.99
CA SER A 35 2.32 -7.98 19.34
C SER A 35 3.10 -8.72 18.26
N LEU A 36 2.83 -8.43 16.97
CA LEU A 36 3.58 -8.98 15.84
C LEU A 36 5.01 -8.44 15.75
N GLY A 37 5.33 -7.36 16.48
CA GLY A 37 6.66 -6.76 16.52
C GLY A 37 7.09 -6.20 15.17
N VAL A 38 6.19 -5.45 14.49
CA VAL A 38 6.49 -4.80 13.21
C VAL A 38 7.31 -3.52 13.44
N ASP A 39 8.26 -3.25 12.54
CA ASP A 39 9.09 -2.06 12.56
C ASP A 39 8.46 -0.88 11.79
N LEU A 40 7.57 -1.19 10.82
CA LEU A 40 6.91 -0.20 9.94
C LEU A 40 5.54 -0.70 9.52
N VAL A 41 4.56 0.20 9.46
CA VAL A 41 3.21 -0.09 8.94
C VAL A 41 2.95 0.77 7.70
N LEU A 42 2.50 0.15 6.61
CA LEU A 42 2.10 0.80 5.38
C LEU A 42 0.58 0.67 5.19
N PHE A 43 -0.11 1.79 5.00
CA PHE A 43 -1.55 1.80 4.75
C PHE A 43 -1.81 2.17 3.29
N VAL A 44 -2.54 1.32 2.57
CA VAL A 44 -2.81 1.53 1.14
C VAL A 44 -4.08 2.35 0.86
N GLY A 45 -4.74 2.86 1.89
CA GLY A 45 -5.92 3.76 1.77
C GLY A 45 -7.26 3.05 1.90
N ASP A 46 -8.29 3.71 1.38
CA ASP A 46 -9.70 3.33 1.51
C ASP A 46 -10.11 3.10 2.97
N PHE A 47 -9.90 4.14 3.80
CA PHE A 47 -10.25 4.10 5.23
C PHE A 47 -11.74 3.99 5.46
N GLY A 48 -12.54 4.42 4.51
CA GLY A 48 -13.99 4.46 4.46
C GLY A 48 -14.43 5.63 3.58
N ASN A 49 -15.72 5.85 3.43
CA ASN A 49 -16.20 6.97 2.63
C ASN A 49 -15.95 8.30 3.36
N GLU A 50 -14.77 8.88 3.16
CA GLU A 50 -14.30 10.09 3.88
C GLU A 50 -14.41 9.91 5.40
N SER A 51 -13.90 8.77 5.92
CA SER A 51 -14.07 8.36 7.32
C SER A 51 -13.02 9.00 8.24
N VAL A 52 -13.25 10.25 8.62
CA VAL A 52 -12.36 11.06 9.48
C VAL A 52 -12.02 10.34 10.80
N ASP A 53 -13.00 9.66 11.42
CA ASP A 53 -12.78 8.97 12.69
C ASP A 53 -11.86 7.75 12.57
N VAL A 54 -11.92 7.04 11.45
CA VAL A 54 -10.99 5.93 11.17
C VAL A 54 -9.59 6.48 10.94
N VAL A 55 -9.47 7.53 10.13
CA VAL A 55 -8.17 8.19 9.87
C VAL A 55 -7.56 8.73 11.17
N ARG A 56 -8.36 9.31 12.08
CA ARG A 56 -7.91 9.78 13.39
C ARG A 56 -7.30 8.64 14.22
N ARG A 57 -7.94 7.47 14.22
CA ARG A 57 -7.42 6.27 14.91
C ARG A 57 -6.13 5.76 14.27
N VAL A 58 -6.05 5.73 12.94
CA VAL A 58 -4.82 5.37 12.20
C VAL A 58 -3.70 6.37 12.49
N ALA A 59 -3.99 7.67 12.48
CA ALA A 59 -3.02 8.71 12.79
C ALA A 59 -2.43 8.55 14.20
N SER A 60 -3.25 8.14 15.18
CA SER A 60 -2.85 7.95 16.58
C SER A 60 -2.01 6.67 16.83
N LEU A 61 -1.88 5.77 15.85
CA LEU A 61 -1.10 4.54 16.00
C LEU A 61 0.37 4.88 16.33
N ASP A 62 0.86 4.38 17.45
CA ASP A 62 2.23 4.60 17.92
C ASP A 62 3.17 3.50 17.40
N ILE A 63 3.30 3.42 16.08
CA ILE A 63 4.27 2.62 15.32
C ILE A 63 4.68 3.47 14.10
N PRO A 64 5.97 3.46 13.67
CA PRO A 64 6.37 4.10 12.43
C PRO A 64 5.46 3.69 11.28
N LYS A 65 4.94 4.67 10.52
CA LYS A 65 3.96 4.38 9.47
C LYS A 65 4.08 5.33 8.30
N ALA A 66 3.67 4.86 7.12
CA ALA A 66 3.39 5.69 5.96
C ALA A 66 1.99 5.35 5.42
N VAL A 67 1.28 6.35 4.94
CA VAL A 67 -0.14 6.26 4.58
C VAL A 67 -0.35 6.89 3.22
N ILE A 68 -1.16 6.26 2.38
CA ILE A 68 -1.71 6.89 1.17
C ILE A 68 -3.23 6.87 1.24
N MET A 69 -3.87 7.93 0.70
CA MET A 69 -5.33 8.01 0.61
C MET A 69 -5.84 7.28 -0.63
N GLY A 70 -6.93 6.52 -0.46
CA GLY A 70 -7.61 5.81 -1.54
C GLY A 70 -8.80 6.57 -2.13
N ASN A 71 -9.46 5.98 -3.10
CA ASN A 71 -10.57 6.64 -3.80
C ASN A 71 -11.82 6.80 -2.93
N HIS A 72 -12.03 5.92 -1.94
CA HIS A 72 -13.12 6.08 -0.98
C HIS A 72 -12.88 7.23 0.00
N ASP A 73 -11.64 7.60 0.24
CA ASP A 73 -11.27 8.71 1.13
C ASP A 73 -11.62 10.10 0.55
N ALA A 74 -12.04 10.16 -0.73
CA ALA A 74 -12.60 11.34 -1.39
C ALA A 74 -13.97 11.06 -2.04
N TRP A 75 -14.68 10.05 -1.59
CA TRP A 75 -15.89 9.55 -2.25
C TRP A 75 -17.01 10.57 -2.38
N TYR A 76 -17.33 11.28 -1.30
CA TYR A 76 -18.36 12.30 -1.29
C TYR A 76 -17.95 13.58 -2.01
N SER A 77 -16.65 13.84 -2.09
CA SER A 77 -16.10 15.03 -2.72
C SER A 77 -15.86 14.86 -4.22
N ALA A 78 -15.39 13.68 -4.64
CA ALA A 78 -14.96 13.44 -6.02
C ALA A 78 -16.05 12.91 -6.95
N THR A 79 -17.07 12.20 -6.43
CA THR A 79 -18.09 11.57 -7.28
C THR A 79 -19.42 12.31 -7.25
N GLU A 80 -20.14 12.34 -8.39
CA GLU A 80 -21.51 12.92 -8.43
C GLU A 80 -22.48 12.15 -7.52
N TRP A 81 -22.33 10.82 -7.51
CA TRP A 81 -23.16 9.97 -6.68
C TRP A 81 -22.83 10.14 -5.20
N GLY A 82 -21.59 10.23 -4.85
CA GLY A 82 -21.13 10.53 -3.49
C GLY A 82 -21.63 11.89 -3.00
N ARG A 83 -21.49 12.93 -3.83
CA ARG A 83 -22.02 14.28 -3.51
C ARG A 83 -23.50 14.28 -3.14
N LYS A 84 -24.33 13.45 -3.84
CA LYS A 84 -25.77 13.32 -3.53
C LYS A 84 -26.04 12.59 -2.21
N LYS A 85 -25.09 11.83 -1.69
CA LYS A 85 -25.20 11.05 -0.46
C LYS A 85 -24.29 11.56 0.66
N CYS A 86 -23.67 12.70 0.45
CA CYS A 86 -22.77 13.31 1.42
C CYS A 86 -23.52 13.58 2.75
N PRO A 87 -23.02 13.08 3.89
CA PRO A 87 -23.70 13.22 5.18
C PRO A 87 -23.44 14.57 5.85
N TYR A 88 -22.58 15.43 5.27
CA TYR A 88 -22.19 16.72 5.82
C TYR A 88 -22.37 17.85 4.82
N ASP A 89 -22.39 19.09 5.31
CA ASP A 89 -22.49 20.30 4.48
C ASP A 89 -21.13 20.70 3.90
N ARG A 90 -20.85 20.29 2.68
CA ARG A 90 -19.60 20.55 1.95
C ARG A 90 -19.27 22.04 1.72
N THR A 91 -20.19 22.94 2.02
CA THR A 91 -19.92 24.38 2.01
C THR A 91 -19.32 24.90 3.31
N LYS A 92 -19.35 24.08 4.38
CA LYS A 92 -18.87 24.40 5.73
C LYS A 92 -17.76 23.48 6.20
N GLU A 93 -17.73 22.23 5.69
CA GLU A 93 -16.84 21.18 6.12
C GLU A 93 -16.09 20.59 4.92
N ASP A 94 -14.85 20.20 5.14
CA ASP A 94 -14.00 19.54 4.15
C ASP A 94 -13.32 18.32 4.80
N TRP A 95 -14.05 17.21 4.81
CA TRP A 95 -13.56 15.98 5.44
C TRP A 95 -12.34 15.38 4.75
N VAL A 96 -12.15 15.67 3.46
CA VAL A 96 -10.91 15.28 2.77
C VAL A 96 -9.72 16.03 3.36
N GLN A 97 -9.86 17.36 3.55
CA GLN A 97 -8.80 18.15 4.16
C GLN A 97 -8.57 17.75 5.62
N GLU A 98 -9.63 17.51 6.40
CA GLU A 98 -9.49 17.08 7.79
C GLU A 98 -8.72 15.74 7.90
N GLN A 99 -8.98 14.78 7.02
CA GLN A 99 -8.22 13.55 6.95
C GLN A 99 -6.72 13.80 6.64
N LEU A 100 -6.43 14.67 5.66
CA LEU A 100 -5.05 15.04 5.31
C LEU A 100 -4.34 15.73 6.48
N ASP A 101 -5.02 16.63 7.16
CA ASP A 101 -4.47 17.36 8.33
C ASP A 101 -4.18 16.41 9.51
N LEU A 102 -5.06 15.42 9.75
CA LEU A 102 -4.84 14.39 10.77
C LEU A 102 -3.64 13.50 10.48
N LEU A 103 -3.40 13.16 9.22
CA LEU A 103 -2.26 12.33 8.82
C LEU A 103 -0.96 13.13 8.79
N GLY A 104 -1.02 14.41 8.41
CA GLY A 104 0.17 15.27 8.33
C GLY A 104 1.29 14.61 7.51
N ASP A 105 2.51 14.62 8.07
CA ASP A 105 3.72 14.13 7.39
C ASP A 105 3.72 12.62 7.11
N VAL A 106 2.86 11.82 7.74
CA VAL A 106 2.79 10.38 7.45
C VAL A 106 2.02 10.06 6.17
N HIS A 107 1.26 11.04 5.62
CA HIS A 107 0.64 10.94 4.31
C HIS A 107 1.69 11.15 3.20
N VAL A 108 1.94 10.11 2.40
CA VAL A 108 3.00 10.14 1.39
C VAL A 108 2.48 10.32 -0.05
N GLY A 109 1.19 10.54 -0.27
CA GLY A 109 0.65 10.78 -1.60
C GLY A 109 1.34 11.98 -2.28
N TYR A 110 1.97 11.77 -3.44
CA TYR A 110 2.84 12.73 -4.11
C TYR A 110 3.99 13.26 -3.24
N SER A 111 4.41 12.50 -2.26
CA SER A 111 5.46 12.85 -1.32
C SER A 111 6.28 11.63 -0.91
N LYS A 112 7.14 11.81 0.05
CA LYS A 112 7.99 10.74 0.59
C LYS A 112 8.14 10.88 2.09
N LEU A 113 8.50 9.77 2.76
CA LEU A 113 8.88 9.76 4.16
C LEU A 113 10.13 8.90 4.36
N ASP A 114 11.15 9.48 4.99
CA ASP A 114 12.41 8.81 5.26
C ASP A 114 12.38 8.12 6.63
N PHE A 115 12.86 6.88 6.70
CA PHE A 115 12.95 6.07 7.92
C PHE A 115 14.42 5.79 8.25
N PRO A 116 15.12 6.68 8.99
CA PRO A 116 16.54 6.55 9.25
C PRO A 116 16.95 5.27 9.97
N THR A 117 16.14 4.81 10.92
CA THR A 117 16.40 3.56 11.68
C THR A 117 16.30 2.29 10.83
N LEU A 118 15.66 2.39 9.65
CA LEU A 118 15.45 1.29 8.72
C LEU A 118 16.27 1.44 7.43
N ASN A 119 16.97 2.58 7.23
CA ASN A 119 17.73 2.93 6.05
C ASN A 119 16.90 2.80 4.75
N LEU A 120 15.66 3.28 4.77
CA LEU A 120 14.77 3.27 3.61
C LEU A 120 13.92 4.54 3.55
N THR A 121 13.44 4.83 2.34
CA THR A 121 12.44 5.88 2.06
C THR A 121 11.18 5.22 1.53
N VAL A 122 10.01 5.65 1.99
CA VAL A 122 8.73 5.31 1.38
C VAL A 122 8.32 6.47 0.47
N VAL A 123 8.05 6.17 -0.80
CA VAL A 123 7.57 7.14 -1.81
C VAL A 123 6.13 6.79 -2.15
N GLY A 124 5.24 7.77 -2.04
CA GLY A 124 3.83 7.59 -2.35
C GLY A 124 3.54 7.84 -3.84
N GLY A 125 2.63 7.04 -4.37
CA GLY A 125 2.02 7.26 -5.68
C GLY A 125 0.95 8.34 -5.67
N ARG A 126 0.05 8.29 -6.67
CA ARG A 126 -1.11 9.18 -6.78
C ARG A 126 -2.12 8.86 -5.67
N PRO A 127 -2.44 9.82 -4.78
CA PRO A 127 -3.53 9.65 -3.83
C PRO A 127 -4.89 9.67 -4.53
N PHE A 128 -5.90 9.09 -3.90
CA PHE A 128 -7.28 8.99 -4.41
C PHE A 128 -7.39 8.26 -5.75
N SER A 129 -6.41 7.41 -6.12
CA SER A 129 -6.44 6.72 -7.39
C SER A 129 -7.64 5.79 -7.49
N TRP A 130 -8.35 5.86 -8.62
CA TRP A 130 -9.39 4.92 -9.00
C TRP A 130 -8.87 3.82 -9.94
N GLY A 131 -7.60 3.92 -10.31
CA GLY A 131 -6.99 3.02 -11.31
C GLY A 131 -7.39 3.31 -12.75
N GLY A 132 -6.66 2.67 -13.66
CA GLY A 132 -6.89 2.74 -15.09
C GLY A 132 -6.06 3.80 -15.81
N PRO A 133 -6.15 3.82 -17.15
CA PRO A 133 -5.30 4.68 -17.98
C PRO A 133 -5.60 6.18 -17.81
N ASP A 134 -6.80 6.50 -17.37
CA ASP A 134 -7.26 7.89 -17.23
C ASP A 134 -7.06 8.37 -15.79
N MET A 135 -6.78 9.66 -15.61
CA MET A 135 -6.72 10.30 -14.31
C MET A 135 -8.13 10.61 -13.80
N LYS A 136 -8.82 9.59 -13.28
CA LYS A 136 -10.08 9.83 -12.57
C LYS A 136 -9.81 10.66 -11.31
N PHE A 137 -10.80 11.47 -10.90
CA PHE A 137 -10.64 12.41 -9.78
C PHE A 137 -9.57 13.48 -10.01
N ALA A 138 -9.28 13.80 -11.28
CA ALA A 138 -8.35 14.89 -11.65
C ALA A 138 -8.70 16.22 -10.95
N ASP A 139 -9.99 16.53 -10.77
CA ASP A 139 -10.43 17.76 -10.07
C ASP A 139 -9.94 17.84 -8.64
N ILE A 140 -10.02 16.73 -7.88
CA ILE A 140 -9.49 16.66 -6.50
C ILE A 140 -7.96 16.77 -6.49
N CYS A 141 -7.28 16.04 -7.38
CA CYS A 141 -5.83 16.13 -7.48
C CYS A 141 -5.38 17.53 -7.88
N LYS A 142 -6.10 18.18 -8.80
CA LYS A 142 -5.82 19.56 -9.20
C LYS A 142 -6.05 20.55 -8.06
N GLN A 143 -7.13 20.39 -7.32
CA GLN A 143 -7.46 21.26 -6.18
C GLN A 143 -6.44 21.12 -5.05
N ARG A 144 -6.00 19.90 -4.73
CA ARG A 144 -5.14 19.62 -3.57
C ARG A 144 -3.65 19.71 -3.86
N TYR A 145 -3.24 19.32 -5.08
CA TYR A 145 -1.82 19.15 -5.45
C TYR A 145 -1.42 19.94 -6.69
N GLY A 146 -2.37 20.60 -7.38
CA GLY A 146 -2.11 21.31 -8.64
C GLY A 146 -1.93 20.40 -9.85
N ILE A 147 -2.18 19.09 -9.73
CA ILE A 147 -1.92 18.06 -10.74
C ILE A 147 -3.22 17.70 -11.48
N GLY A 148 -3.20 17.78 -12.81
CA GLY A 148 -4.37 17.51 -13.65
C GLY A 148 -4.16 16.45 -14.73
N THR A 149 -2.92 16.01 -14.96
CA THR A 149 -2.60 14.99 -15.97
C THR A 149 -1.77 13.84 -15.41
N VAL A 150 -1.73 12.73 -16.15
CA VAL A 150 -0.93 11.54 -15.80
C VAL A 150 0.57 11.88 -15.81
N GLU A 151 1.00 12.69 -16.76
CA GLU A 151 2.39 13.12 -16.91
C GLU A 151 2.83 13.98 -15.73
N GLU A 152 2.04 15.00 -15.37
CA GLU A 152 2.30 15.83 -14.18
C GLU A 152 2.35 14.98 -12.90
N SER A 153 1.49 13.97 -12.82
CA SER A 153 1.46 13.02 -11.71
C SER A 153 2.75 12.18 -11.64
N ALA A 154 3.20 11.62 -12.76
CA ALA A 154 4.46 10.87 -12.84
C ALA A 154 5.67 11.73 -12.45
N ASP A 155 5.74 12.96 -12.95
CA ASP A 155 6.80 13.92 -12.64
C ASP A 155 6.87 14.24 -11.13
N LEU A 156 5.72 14.42 -10.47
CA LEU A 156 5.67 14.74 -9.05
C LEU A 156 6.07 13.53 -8.17
N ILE A 157 5.63 12.33 -8.54
CA ILE A 157 6.08 11.11 -7.87
C ILE A 157 7.59 10.94 -8.05
N HIS A 158 8.11 11.15 -9.25
CA HIS A 158 9.53 11.06 -9.54
C HIS A 158 10.36 12.14 -8.80
N ALA A 159 9.82 13.35 -8.65
CA ALA A 159 10.46 14.37 -7.83
C ALA A 159 10.61 13.93 -6.37
N SER A 160 9.64 13.17 -5.83
CA SER A 160 9.71 12.57 -4.51
C SER A 160 10.81 11.50 -4.41
N VAL A 161 11.03 10.72 -5.49
CA VAL A 161 12.15 9.76 -5.60
C VAL A 161 13.50 10.49 -5.51
N LYS A 162 13.65 11.59 -6.26
CA LYS A 162 14.89 12.41 -6.24
C LYS A 162 15.17 13.02 -4.88
N GLY A 163 14.12 13.36 -4.15
CA GLY A 163 14.22 13.88 -2.78
C GLY A 163 14.49 12.82 -1.71
N ALA A 164 14.48 11.52 -2.05
CA ALA A 164 14.68 10.44 -1.09
C ALA A 164 16.08 10.47 -0.47
N MET A 165 16.13 10.34 0.87
CA MET A 165 17.40 10.31 1.59
C MET A 165 18.16 8.99 1.39
N TYR A 166 17.45 7.90 1.16
CA TYR A 166 18.03 6.56 1.06
C TYR A 166 17.92 5.99 -0.35
N GLU A 167 18.88 5.14 -0.70
CA GLU A 167 18.88 4.39 -1.97
C GLU A 167 17.76 3.36 -2.03
N THR A 168 17.39 2.76 -0.88
CA THR A 168 16.31 1.78 -0.78
C THR A 168 14.98 2.49 -0.72
N ILE A 169 14.14 2.27 -1.74
CA ILE A 169 12.82 2.89 -1.87
C ILE A 169 11.74 1.81 -1.86
N ILE A 170 10.76 1.98 -0.98
CA ILE A 170 9.49 1.28 -1.04
C ILE A 170 8.47 2.21 -1.68
N PHE A 171 7.80 1.76 -2.74
CA PHE A 171 6.68 2.50 -3.32
C PHE A 171 5.36 2.07 -2.67
N LEU A 172 4.57 3.07 -2.29
CA LEU A 172 3.25 2.90 -1.68
C LEU A 172 2.18 3.57 -2.55
N GLY A 173 1.32 2.77 -3.18
CA GLY A 173 0.17 3.24 -3.95
C GLY A 173 -1.16 2.89 -3.30
N HIS A 174 -2.25 3.61 -3.67
CA HIS A 174 -3.58 3.08 -3.42
C HIS A 174 -3.89 2.00 -4.43
N ASN A 175 -3.85 2.30 -5.73
CA ASN A 175 -3.86 1.30 -6.78
C ASN A 175 -2.43 0.94 -7.21
N GLY A 176 -2.24 -0.21 -7.85
CA GLY A 176 -0.94 -0.66 -8.34
C GLY A 176 -0.57 -0.03 -9.67
N PRO A 177 0.70 -0.14 -10.10
CA PRO A 177 1.14 0.36 -11.38
C PRO A 177 0.58 -0.46 -12.54
N SER A 178 0.49 0.14 -13.72
CA SER A 178 0.24 -0.59 -14.97
C SER A 178 1.40 -1.54 -15.31
N GLY A 179 1.15 -2.54 -16.16
CA GLY A 179 2.15 -3.53 -16.58
C GLY A 179 2.15 -4.81 -15.75
N LEU A 180 1.23 -5.00 -14.81
CA LEU A 180 1.14 -6.21 -13.98
C LEU A 180 0.19 -7.29 -14.54
N GLY A 181 -0.30 -7.12 -15.78
CA GLY A 181 -1.15 -8.06 -16.49
C GLY A 181 -2.55 -7.51 -16.77
N ASP A 182 -3.23 -8.16 -17.71
CA ASP A 182 -4.52 -7.70 -18.27
C ASP A 182 -5.69 -8.66 -17.99
N ARG A 183 -5.43 -9.78 -17.33
CA ARG A 183 -6.47 -10.73 -16.93
C ARG A 183 -7.15 -10.27 -15.64
N PRO A 184 -8.44 -10.58 -15.42
CA PRO A 184 -9.15 -10.20 -14.21
C PRO A 184 -8.45 -10.61 -12.92
N GLU A 185 -7.78 -11.76 -12.93
CA GLU A 185 -7.05 -12.33 -11.80
C GLU A 185 -5.63 -11.77 -11.61
N ASP A 186 -5.14 -10.95 -12.53
CA ASP A 186 -3.83 -10.29 -12.36
C ASP A 186 -3.92 -9.15 -11.32
N PRO A 187 -2.80 -8.71 -10.71
CA PRO A 187 -2.83 -7.80 -9.56
C PRO A 187 -3.64 -6.52 -9.74
N CYS A 188 -3.63 -5.94 -10.96
CA CYS A 188 -4.42 -4.76 -11.34
C CYS A 188 -5.42 -5.05 -12.47
N GLY A 189 -5.74 -6.32 -12.75
CA GLY A 189 -6.63 -6.71 -13.82
C GLY A 189 -8.09 -6.31 -13.55
N LYS A 190 -8.79 -5.82 -14.58
CA LYS A 190 -10.17 -5.38 -14.49
C LYS A 190 -11.14 -6.57 -14.45
N ASP A 191 -11.93 -6.71 -13.38
CA ASP A 191 -12.85 -7.80 -13.11
C ASP A 191 -14.34 -7.43 -13.21
N TRP A 192 -14.67 -6.32 -13.89
CA TRP A 192 -16.03 -5.89 -14.23
C TRP A 192 -16.16 -5.60 -15.73
N HIS A 193 -17.39 -5.57 -16.23
CA HIS A 193 -17.67 -5.43 -17.65
C HIS A 193 -17.24 -4.09 -18.26
N PRO A 194 -16.62 -4.09 -19.44
CA PRO A 194 -16.06 -5.25 -20.11
C PRO A 194 -14.91 -5.86 -19.32
N ILE A 195 -14.92 -7.19 -19.12
CA ILE A 195 -13.96 -7.92 -18.31
C ILE A 195 -12.59 -7.94 -19.01
N GLY A 196 -11.53 -7.80 -18.21
CA GLY A 196 -10.15 -7.79 -18.70
C GLY A 196 -9.64 -6.39 -19.02
N GLY A 197 -8.35 -6.31 -19.21
CA GLY A 197 -7.56 -5.11 -19.38
C GLY A 197 -6.79 -4.72 -18.11
N ASP A 198 -5.64 -4.14 -18.34
CA ASP A 198 -4.82 -3.58 -17.27
C ASP A 198 -5.48 -2.31 -16.71
N PHE A 199 -5.68 -2.28 -15.42
CA PHE A 199 -6.30 -1.18 -14.70
C PHE A 199 -5.35 -0.54 -13.68
N GLY A 200 -4.05 -0.79 -13.84
CA GLY A 200 -3.00 -0.14 -13.06
C GLY A 200 -2.82 1.34 -13.43
N ASP A 201 -2.12 2.07 -12.59
CA ASP A 201 -1.81 3.48 -12.72
C ASP A 201 -0.57 3.67 -13.61
N PRO A 202 -0.67 4.34 -14.79
CA PRO A 202 0.46 4.54 -15.68
C PRO A 202 1.50 5.52 -15.14
N ASP A 203 1.09 6.56 -14.43
CA ASP A 203 1.98 7.51 -13.75
C ASP A 203 2.84 6.83 -12.68
N PHE A 204 2.26 5.90 -11.96
CA PHE A 204 2.99 5.13 -10.94
C PHE A 204 4.00 4.18 -11.58
N ALA A 205 3.63 3.52 -12.69
CA ALA A 205 4.54 2.67 -13.45
C ALA A 205 5.72 3.47 -14.04
N GLU A 206 5.45 4.66 -14.59
CA GLU A 206 6.48 5.55 -15.14
C GLU A 206 7.46 6.00 -14.06
N ALA A 207 6.98 6.46 -12.90
CA ALA A 207 7.83 6.90 -11.80
C ALA A 207 8.72 5.77 -11.25
N ILE A 208 8.20 4.53 -11.18
CA ILE A 208 8.98 3.34 -10.79
C ILE A 208 10.08 3.06 -11.83
N SER A 209 9.74 3.14 -13.11
CA SER A 209 10.70 2.94 -14.21
C SER A 209 11.83 3.97 -14.17
N LEU A 210 11.51 5.24 -13.96
CA LEU A 210 12.49 6.32 -13.81
C LEU A 210 13.42 6.09 -12.58
N ALA A 211 12.85 5.68 -11.45
CA ALA A 211 13.63 5.37 -10.25
C ALA A 211 14.64 4.23 -10.49
N MET A 212 14.27 3.22 -11.27
CA MET A 212 15.20 2.14 -11.67
C MET A 212 16.36 2.66 -12.51
N THR A 213 16.13 3.64 -13.40
CA THR A 213 17.21 4.25 -14.18
C THR A 213 18.19 5.08 -13.34
N GLU A 214 17.75 5.54 -12.16
CA GLU A 214 18.56 6.29 -11.19
C GLU A 214 19.30 5.40 -10.18
N ASN A 215 19.39 4.08 -10.45
CA ASN A 215 20.04 3.08 -9.59
C ASN A 215 19.44 2.97 -8.19
N LYS A 216 18.16 3.33 -8.00
CA LYS A 216 17.48 3.09 -6.73
C LYS A 216 17.20 1.60 -6.54
N VAL A 217 17.34 1.13 -5.31
CA VAL A 217 16.97 -0.24 -4.93
C VAL A 217 15.50 -0.26 -4.55
N ILE A 218 14.68 -0.95 -5.34
CA ILE A 218 13.23 -1.03 -5.13
C ILE A 218 12.86 -2.46 -4.72
N PRO A 219 12.87 -2.81 -3.43
CA PRO A 219 12.51 -4.15 -2.99
C PRO A 219 11.01 -4.43 -3.06
N LEU A 220 10.18 -3.38 -2.91
CA LEU A 220 8.74 -3.51 -2.73
C LEU A 220 7.99 -2.36 -3.39
N VAL A 221 6.94 -2.71 -4.12
CA VAL A 221 5.83 -1.84 -4.52
C VAL A 221 4.57 -2.43 -3.92
N THR A 222 3.88 -1.71 -3.04
CA THR A 222 2.66 -2.22 -2.40
C THR A 222 1.47 -1.29 -2.61
N PHE A 223 0.29 -1.90 -2.75
CA PHE A 223 -0.95 -1.21 -3.10
C PHE A 223 -2.17 -2.02 -2.67
N GLY A 224 -3.37 -1.46 -2.87
CA GLY A 224 -4.66 -2.04 -2.57
C GLY A 224 -5.65 -1.94 -3.74
N HIS A 225 -6.84 -1.37 -3.52
CA HIS A 225 -7.90 -1.04 -4.45
C HIS A 225 -8.53 -2.25 -5.16
N MET A 226 -7.75 -3.06 -5.81
CA MET A 226 -8.24 -4.23 -6.54
C MET A 226 -8.41 -5.40 -5.59
N HIS A 227 -9.62 -5.51 -5.00
CA HIS A 227 -9.92 -6.52 -3.97
C HIS A 227 -9.58 -7.94 -4.42
N HIS A 228 -9.13 -8.77 -3.47
CA HIS A 228 -8.67 -10.13 -3.74
C HIS A 228 -9.77 -11.06 -4.28
N THR A 229 -11.03 -10.86 -3.88
CA THR A 229 -12.18 -11.60 -4.41
C THR A 229 -12.71 -10.94 -5.66
N LEU A 230 -12.69 -11.67 -6.80
CA LEU A 230 -13.14 -11.12 -8.08
C LEU A 230 -14.66 -10.92 -8.11
N ARG A 231 -15.11 -9.79 -8.69
CA ARG A 231 -16.53 -9.41 -8.75
C ARG A 231 -17.34 -10.34 -9.66
N HIS A 232 -16.76 -10.79 -10.79
CA HIS A 232 -17.43 -11.62 -11.79
C HIS A 232 -17.45 -13.12 -11.45
N THR A 233 -16.55 -13.56 -10.56
CA THR A 233 -16.57 -14.93 -10.02
C THR A 233 -16.05 -14.90 -8.59
N LYS A 234 -16.76 -15.52 -7.67
CA LYS A 234 -16.34 -15.63 -6.26
C LYS A 234 -15.42 -16.83 -6.01
N GLN A 235 -15.11 -17.60 -7.03
CA GLN A 235 -14.33 -18.85 -6.93
C GLN A 235 -12.85 -18.64 -7.21
N ILE A 236 -12.50 -17.62 -7.99
CA ILE A 236 -11.12 -17.28 -8.35
C ILE A 236 -10.69 -16.09 -7.52
N ILE A 237 -9.51 -16.20 -6.92
CA ILE A 237 -8.89 -15.14 -6.12
C ILE A 237 -7.85 -14.45 -7.01
N ARG A 238 -7.77 -13.12 -6.88
CA ARG A 238 -6.75 -12.29 -7.53
C ARG A 238 -5.35 -12.68 -7.07
N LYS A 239 -4.39 -12.66 -7.97
CA LYS A 239 -2.97 -12.79 -7.64
C LYS A 239 -2.56 -11.60 -6.79
N ARG A 240 -2.07 -11.87 -5.59
CA ARG A 240 -1.69 -10.83 -4.65
C ARG A 240 -0.22 -10.44 -4.74
N VAL A 241 0.62 -11.33 -5.25
CA VAL A 241 2.06 -11.07 -5.40
C VAL A 241 2.49 -11.35 -6.83
N PHE A 242 3.28 -10.43 -7.36
CA PHE A 242 4.04 -10.58 -8.61
C PHE A 242 5.51 -10.22 -8.32
N ARG A 243 6.44 -11.01 -8.83
CA ARG A 243 7.87 -10.71 -8.78
C ARG A 243 8.37 -10.40 -10.18
N SER A 244 8.95 -9.21 -10.35
CA SER A 244 9.54 -8.84 -11.64
C SER A 244 10.86 -9.56 -11.90
N PRO A 245 11.34 -9.55 -13.17
CA PRO A 245 12.68 -10.08 -13.51
C PRO A 245 13.82 -9.38 -12.74
N GLU A 246 13.67 -8.10 -12.44
CA GLU A 246 14.63 -7.27 -11.68
C GLU A 246 14.60 -7.61 -10.17
N GLY A 247 13.62 -8.37 -9.73
CA GLY A 247 13.50 -8.82 -8.34
C GLY A 247 12.58 -7.97 -7.48
N ILE A 248 11.90 -6.98 -8.03
CA ILE A 248 10.90 -6.17 -7.32
C ILE A 248 9.70 -7.04 -6.96
N ILE A 249 9.28 -6.96 -5.71
CA ILE A 249 8.03 -7.58 -5.25
C ILE A 249 6.90 -6.56 -5.35
N TYR A 250 5.87 -6.89 -6.13
CA TYR A 250 4.61 -6.14 -6.21
C TYR A 250 3.58 -6.86 -5.35
N LEU A 251 3.03 -6.16 -4.34
CA LEU A 251 2.08 -6.73 -3.40
C LEU A 251 0.76 -5.95 -3.44
N ASN A 252 -0.31 -6.63 -3.88
CA ASN A 252 -1.67 -6.18 -3.66
C ASN A 252 -2.14 -6.69 -2.29
N ALA A 253 -2.36 -5.78 -1.35
CA ALA A 253 -2.73 -6.07 0.03
C ALA A 253 -4.25 -6.03 0.28
N ALA A 254 -5.09 -5.76 -0.75
CA ALA A 254 -6.53 -5.55 -0.62
C ALA A 254 -7.33 -6.83 -0.29
N THR A 255 -7.09 -7.39 0.90
CA THR A 255 -7.94 -8.44 1.46
C THR A 255 -9.19 -7.80 2.07
N VAL A 256 -10.33 -7.88 1.37
CA VAL A 256 -11.60 -7.28 1.81
C VAL A 256 -12.69 -8.35 1.90
N PRO A 257 -13.43 -8.45 3.03
CA PRO A 257 -13.24 -7.71 4.27
C PRO A 257 -11.93 -8.11 4.99
N ARG A 258 -11.27 -7.12 5.63
CA ARG A 258 -10.04 -7.36 6.39
C ARG A 258 -10.29 -7.80 7.84
N VAL A 259 -11.48 -7.60 8.36
CA VAL A 259 -11.92 -8.12 9.64
C VAL A 259 -13.09 -9.05 9.40
N VAL A 260 -12.99 -10.25 9.97
CA VAL A 260 -14.07 -11.25 9.93
C VAL A 260 -14.33 -11.76 11.34
N GLU A 261 -15.59 -12.08 11.62
CA GLU A 261 -16.00 -12.64 12.91
C GLU A 261 -16.48 -14.08 12.73
N ASN A 262 -16.08 -14.94 13.63
CA ASN A 262 -16.49 -16.33 13.68
C ASN A 262 -16.77 -16.76 15.13
N VAL A 263 -17.08 -18.02 15.33
CA VAL A 263 -17.40 -18.58 16.66
C VAL A 263 -16.24 -18.49 17.69
N ARG A 264 -15.01 -18.16 17.23
CA ARG A 264 -13.82 -18.02 18.08
C ARG A 264 -13.42 -16.56 18.32
N GLY A 265 -14.21 -15.60 17.81
CA GLY A 265 -13.95 -14.17 17.91
C GLY A 265 -13.60 -13.53 16.58
N LYS A 266 -13.04 -12.32 16.63
CA LYS A 266 -12.61 -11.55 15.45
C LYS A 266 -11.24 -12.01 14.96
N LEU A 267 -11.09 -12.02 13.65
CA LEU A 267 -9.80 -12.21 12.97
C LEU A 267 -9.53 -10.96 12.14
N ARG A 268 -8.29 -10.45 12.22
CA ARG A 268 -7.82 -9.26 11.52
C ARG A 268 -6.74 -9.64 10.52
N ASN A 269 -6.87 -9.20 9.27
CA ASN A 269 -5.91 -9.51 8.21
C ASN A 269 -4.83 -8.43 8.08
N PHE A 270 -3.59 -8.89 7.93
CA PHE A 270 -2.43 -8.08 7.56
C PHE A 270 -1.59 -8.84 6.54
N SER A 271 -0.92 -8.10 5.64
CA SER A 271 0.19 -8.67 4.87
C SER A 271 1.49 -8.37 5.60
N LEU A 272 2.19 -9.42 6.05
CA LEU A 272 3.49 -9.30 6.72
C LEU A 272 4.63 -9.56 5.75
N LEU A 273 5.59 -8.66 5.76
CA LEU A 273 6.82 -8.79 4.98
C LEU A 273 8.03 -8.87 5.91
N GLN A 274 9.02 -9.63 5.48
CA GLN A 274 10.35 -9.65 6.06
C GLN A 274 11.35 -9.19 5.00
N MET A 275 12.18 -8.21 5.36
CA MET A 275 13.26 -7.71 4.53
C MET A 275 14.60 -7.90 5.23
N GLU A 276 15.60 -8.32 4.48
CA GLU A 276 16.98 -8.47 4.95
C GLU A 276 17.96 -7.92 3.91
N GLY A 277 18.83 -7.00 4.30
CA GLY A 277 19.81 -6.41 3.38
C GLY A 277 19.21 -5.69 2.17
N GLY A 278 18.06 -5.05 2.32
CA GLY A 278 17.37 -4.33 1.23
C GLY A 278 16.57 -5.24 0.27
N VAL A 279 16.36 -6.51 0.62
CA VAL A 279 15.62 -7.47 -0.20
C VAL A 279 14.45 -8.05 0.58
N VAL A 280 13.30 -8.20 -0.07
CA VAL A 280 12.15 -8.92 0.51
C VAL A 280 12.43 -10.41 0.50
N VAL A 281 12.47 -11.03 1.68
CA VAL A 281 12.75 -12.48 1.82
C VAL A 281 11.48 -13.31 2.03
N LYS A 282 10.42 -12.70 2.59
CA LYS A 282 9.13 -13.38 2.78
C LYS A 282 7.98 -12.36 2.68
N VAL A 283 6.87 -12.79 2.09
CA VAL A 283 5.56 -12.13 2.18
C VAL A 283 4.53 -13.16 2.59
N ALA A 284 3.74 -12.85 3.59
CA ALA A 284 2.66 -13.70 4.06
C ALA A 284 1.39 -12.89 4.33
N SER A 285 0.24 -13.46 4.04
CA SER A 285 -1.05 -12.97 4.53
C SER A 285 -1.35 -13.67 5.85
N VAL A 286 -1.58 -12.90 6.90
CA VAL A 286 -1.84 -13.42 8.23
C VAL A 286 -3.21 -12.99 8.73
N TRP A 287 -3.87 -13.86 9.47
CA TRP A 287 -5.04 -13.55 10.26
C TRP A 287 -4.68 -13.61 11.73
N VAL A 288 -4.90 -12.53 12.45
CA VAL A 288 -4.58 -12.39 13.88
C VAL A 288 -5.87 -12.41 14.68
N GLY A 289 -5.92 -13.26 15.71
CA GLY A 289 -7.07 -13.42 16.59
C GLY A 289 -7.16 -12.35 17.69
N ASP A 290 -8.20 -12.46 18.51
CA ASP A 290 -8.40 -11.56 19.66
C ASP A 290 -7.37 -11.78 20.78
N ASP A 291 -6.62 -12.89 20.75
CA ASP A 291 -5.45 -13.15 21.60
C ASP A 291 -4.15 -12.52 21.05
N PHE A 292 -4.25 -11.77 19.96
CA PHE A 292 -3.16 -11.10 19.24
C PHE A 292 -2.07 -12.05 18.69
N ASN A 293 -2.38 -13.35 18.59
CA ASN A 293 -1.54 -14.34 17.95
C ASN A 293 -1.98 -14.59 16.50
N ILE A 294 -1.04 -15.06 15.66
CA ILE A 294 -1.36 -15.48 14.29
C ILE A 294 -2.21 -16.76 14.35
N ALA A 295 -3.47 -16.64 13.99
CA ALA A 295 -4.41 -17.76 13.90
C ALA A 295 -4.23 -18.57 12.60
N SER A 296 -3.85 -17.88 11.50
CA SER A 296 -3.49 -18.54 10.24
C SER A 296 -2.53 -17.67 9.43
N GLU A 297 -1.67 -18.34 8.66
CA GLU A 297 -0.68 -17.73 7.78
C GLU A 297 -0.71 -18.40 6.41
N GLU A 298 -0.73 -17.59 5.35
CA GLU A 298 -0.55 -18.04 3.99
C GLU A 298 0.70 -17.36 3.42
N VAL A 299 1.72 -18.13 3.09
CA VAL A 299 2.95 -17.62 2.47
C VAL A 299 2.66 -17.31 1.00
N LEU A 300 2.74 -16.04 0.63
CA LEU A 300 2.51 -15.54 -0.73
C LEU A 300 3.79 -15.51 -1.56
N TYR A 301 4.92 -15.27 -0.90
CA TYR A 301 6.25 -15.27 -1.49
C TYR A 301 7.28 -15.69 -0.45
N GLN A 302 8.22 -16.49 -0.89
CA GLN A 302 9.43 -16.86 -0.15
C GLN A 302 10.60 -16.79 -1.11
N GLN A 303 11.63 -16.01 -0.74
CA GLN A 303 12.86 -15.97 -1.52
C GLN A 303 13.50 -17.38 -1.53
N PRO A 304 13.86 -17.93 -2.69
CA PRO A 304 14.58 -19.20 -2.75
C PRO A 304 15.89 -19.11 -1.96
N ASP A 305 16.22 -20.16 -1.22
CA ASP A 305 17.53 -20.26 -0.56
C ASP A 305 18.63 -20.07 -1.59
N LYS A 306 19.64 -19.27 -1.25
CA LYS A 306 20.84 -19.18 -2.08
C LYS A 306 21.45 -20.56 -2.16
N VAL A 307 21.35 -21.22 -3.31
CA VAL A 307 22.07 -22.48 -3.55
C VAL A 307 23.56 -22.13 -3.45
N VAL A 308 24.18 -22.50 -2.33
CA VAL A 308 25.62 -22.46 -2.18
C VAL A 308 26.16 -23.51 -3.15
N GLN A 309 26.63 -23.08 -4.31
CA GLN A 309 27.39 -24.00 -5.18
C GLN A 309 28.62 -24.41 -4.38
N PRO A 310 28.85 -25.71 -4.19
CA PRO A 310 30.10 -26.17 -3.59
C PRO A 310 31.28 -25.75 -4.49
N VAL A 311 32.26 -25.10 -3.88
CA VAL A 311 33.53 -24.68 -4.50
C VAL A 311 34.36 -25.90 -4.85
#